data_ffd33f83b7c87ba2a5d3b6033fe50883
#
_entry.id   ffd33f83b7c87ba2a5d3b6033fe50883
#
_cell.length_a   1.000
_cell.length_b   1.000
_cell.length_c   1.000
_cell.angle_alpha   90.00
_cell.angle_beta   90.00
_cell.angle_gamma   90.00
#
_symmetry.space_group_name_H-M   'P 1'
#
loop_
_entity.id
_entity.type
_entity.pdbx_description
1 polymer ?
#
loop_
_entity_poly.entity_id
_entity_poly.type
_entity_poly.pdbx_seq_one_letter_code
_entity_poly.pdbx_strand_id
1 'polypeptide(L)'
;MKIIIFILFSIFSFNYGYSQLSIDTDIKILRAQSDEGNAEAKFFLGALYYSGQGVEQDFSKALKLFEESSNSGYTSATYNLGVIYAKGRGVEIDEDKAIQFYEKAALGGLDRAQYVYATWLRDGKATEKNLALAMDFFKRSSLQNYGPGLLEVAKGYENGFSGRRDYREAVKLYRQARAHDDGKDNYTYYNATYRLGLLYMKGLGVEQDKRKAMRFIREASENNVAEAINYLKNISEN
;
A
#
# COMPACT_ATOMS: atom_id res chain seq x y z
N MET A 1 8.53 -21.60 -10.65
CA MET A 1 8.63 -20.68 -9.51
C MET A 1 9.88 -19.82 -9.48
N LYS A 2 11.10 -20.34 -9.69
CA LYS A 2 12.34 -19.53 -9.72
C LYS A 2 12.45 -18.53 -10.90
N ILE A 3 11.89 -18.83 -12.06
CA ILE A 3 12.00 -18.00 -13.29
C ILE A 3 11.17 -16.71 -13.16
N ILE A 4 9.96 -16.77 -12.58
CA ILE A 4 9.09 -15.60 -12.41
C ILE A 4 9.67 -14.60 -11.39
N ILE A 5 10.33 -15.09 -10.33
CA ILE A 5 11.04 -14.23 -9.36
C ILE A 5 12.22 -13.50 -10.04
N PHE A 6 12.88 -14.14 -11.00
CA PHE A 6 13.99 -13.54 -11.77
C PHE A 6 13.48 -12.42 -12.71
N ILE A 7 12.30 -12.61 -13.35
CA ILE A 7 11.65 -11.60 -14.20
C ILE A 7 11.26 -10.36 -13.39
N LEU A 8 10.73 -10.54 -12.17
CA LEU A 8 10.42 -9.42 -11.28
C LEU A 8 11.66 -8.62 -10.86
N PHE A 9 12.77 -9.29 -10.60
CA PHE A 9 14.03 -8.61 -10.24
C PHE A 9 14.62 -7.84 -11.42
N SER A 10 14.49 -8.33 -12.66
CA SER A 10 15.00 -7.65 -13.86
C SER A 10 14.13 -6.45 -14.26
N ILE A 11 12.80 -6.51 -14.08
CA ILE A 11 11.87 -5.41 -14.39
C ILE A 11 12.00 -4.26 -13.37
N PHE A 12 12.32 -4.56 -12.10
CA PHE A 12 12.56 -3.55 -11.06
C PHE A 12 13.99 -3.03 -11.01
N SER A 13 14.95 -3.76 -11.57
CA SER A 13 16.38 -3.42 -11.53
C SER A 13 16.86 -2.68 -12.78
N PHE A 14 16.10 -1.70 -13.29
CA PHE A 14 16.46 -0.91 -14.48
C PHE A 14 17.78 -0.11 -14.33
N ASN A 15 18.48 -0.23 -13.21
CA ASN A 15 19.77 0.40 -12.95
C ASN A 15 21.00 -0.51 -13.16
N TYR A 16 20.84 -1.76 -13.54
CA TYR A 16 21.96 -2.70 -13.73
C TYR A 16 21.84 -3.43 -15.06
N GLY A 17 22.37 -2.84 -16.13
CA GLY A 17 22.97 -3.47 -17.31
C GLY A 17 22.32 -4.68 -17.98
N TYR A 18 21.02 -4.93 -17.83
CA TYR A 18 20.33 -5.95 -18.60
C TYR A 18 20.17 -5.49 -20.05
N SER A 19 20.62 -6.31 -21.00
CA SER A 19 20.49 -6.00 -22.42
C SER A 19 19.01 -6.11 -22.83
N GLN A 20 18.57 -5.30 -23.80
CA GLN A 20 17.23 -5.38 -24.41
C GLN A 20 16.88 -6.83 -24.83
N LEU A 21 17.88 -7.61 -25.23
CA LEU A 21 17.73 -9.01 -25.63
C LEU A 21 17.22 -9.92 -24.48
N SER A 22 17.60 -9.64 -23.23
CA SER A 22 17.12 -10.42 -22.07
C SER A 22 15.67 -10.08 -21.74
N ILE A 23 15.28 -8.81 -21.83
CA ILE A 23 13.89 -8.35 -21.60
C ILE A 23 12.95 -8.97 -22.65
N ASP A 24 13.32 -8.95 -23.92
CA ASP A 24 12.52 -9.54 -25.00
C ASP A 24 12.34 -11.05 -24.83
N THR A 25 13.39 -11.74 -24.34
CA THR A 25 13.33 -13.18 -24.05
C THR A 25 12.39 -13.47 -22.88
N ASP A 26 12.48 -12.69 -21.81
CA ASP A 26 11.62 -12.82 -20.64
C ASP A 26 10.14 -12.58 -20.99
N ILE A 27 9.85 -11.58 -21.82
CA ILE A 27 8.51 -11.30 -22.31
C ILE A 27 7.95 -12.44 -23.17
N LYS A 28 8.79 -13.06 -24.03
CA LYS A 28 8.37 -14.24 -24.83
C LYS A 28 8.00 -15.42 -23.95
N ILE A 29 8.78 -15.72 -22.93
CA ILE A 29 8.48 -16.78 -21.97
C ILE A 29 7.17 -16.47 -21.24
N LEU A 30 6.99 -15.23 -20.79
CA LEU A 30 5.80 -14.78 -20.09
C LEU A 30 4.53 -14.91 -20.96
N ARG A 31 4.62 -14.58 -22.26
CA ARG A 31 3.53 -14.78 -23.23
C ARG A 31 3.18 -16.25 -23.38
N ALA A 32 4.16 -17.12 -23.58
CA ALA A 32 3.92 -18.55 -23.71
C ALA A 32 3.20 -19.12 -22.48
N GLN A 33 3.66 -18.78 -21.27
CA GLN A 33 3.02 -19.20 -20.03
C GLN A 33 1.60 -18.61 -19.85
N SER A 34 1.38 -17.38 -20.30
CA SER A 34 0.06 -16.74 -20.31
C SER A 34 -0.89 -17.49 -21.25
N ASP A 35 -0.42 -17.88 -22.44
CA ASP A 35 -1.20 -18.63 -23.43
C ASP A 35 -1.53 -20.05 -22.93
N GLU A 36 -0.66 -20.65 -22.12
CA GLU A 36 -0.91 -21.92 -21.41
C GLU A 36 -1.91 -21.77 -20.24
N GLY A 37 -2.40 -20.56 -19.96
CA GLY A 37 -3.41 -20.31 -18.93
C GLY A 37 -2.86 -19.99 -17.54
N ASN A 38 -1.55 -19.81 -17.39
CA ASN A 38 -0.95 -19.47 -16.09
C ASN A 38 -1.44 -18.10 -15.61
N ALA A 39 -2.16 -18.08 -14.49
CA ALA A 39 -2.79 -16.87 -13.94
C ALA A 39 -1.76 -15.80 -13.52
N GLU A 40 -0.65 -16.22 -12.94
CA GLU A 40 0.44 -15.32 -12.53
C GLU A 40 1.13 -14.71 -13.75
N ALA A 41 1.37 -15.49 -14.79
CA ALA A 41 1.93 -14.99 -16.05
C ALA A 41 1.00 -13.97 -16.73
N LYS A 42 -0.31 -14.23 -16.75
CA LYS A 42 -1.31 -13.26 -17.23
C LYS A 42 -1.27 -11.96 -16.44
N PHE A 43 -1.17 -12.04 -15.13
CA PHE A 43 -1.03 -10.85 -14.28
C PHE A 43 0.21 -10.03 -14.64
N PHE A 44 1.39 -10.66 -14.75
CA PHE A 44 2.61 -9.93 -15.07
C PHE A 44 2.59 -9.36 -16.49
N LEU A 45 2.09 -10.11 -17.46
CA LEU A 45 1.94 -9.61 -18.82
C LEU A 45 0.95 -8.43 -18.87
N GLY A 46 -0.15 -8.50 -18.12
CA GLY A 46 -1.10 -7.40 -17.93
C GLY A 46 -0.43 -6.15 -17.32
N ALA A 47 0.46 -6.34 -16.33
CA ALA A 47 1.21 -5.25 -15.71
C ALA A 47 2.20 -4.59 -16.69
N LEU A 48 2.84 -5.35 -17.58
CA LEU A 48 3.69 -4.83 -18.64
C LEU A 48 2.88 -3.98 -19.64
N TYR A 49 1.73 -4.46 -20.11
CA TYR A 49 0.86 -3.66 -20.99
C TYR A 49 0.29 -2.43 -20.28
N TYR A 50 0.00 -2.52 -18.98
CA TYR A 50 -0.48 -1.37 -18.20
C TYR A 50 0.58 -0.28 -18.03
N SER A 51 1.84 -0.65 -17.85
CA SER A 51 2.96 0.28 -17.62
C SER A 51 3.65 0.72 -18.91
N GLY A 52 3.57 -0.06 -19.99
CA GLY A 52 4.35 0.13 -21.22
C GLY A 52 5.81 -0.29 -21.07
N GLN A 53 6.16 -1.11 -20.07
CA GLN A 53 7.53 -1.55 -19.85
C GLN A 53 7.89 -2.74 -20.76
N GLY A 54 8.79 -2.53 -21.72
CA GLY A 54 9.24 -3.54 -22.67
C GLY A 54 8.19 -3.94 -23.72
N VAL A 55 6.99 -3.36 -23.65
CA VAL A 55 5.92 -3.49 -24.65
C VAL A 55 5.25 -2.14 -24.84
N GLU A 56 4.61 -1.92 -25.97
CA GLU A 56 3.74 -0.75 -26.14
C GLU A 56 2.59 -0.78 -25.11
N GLN A 57 2.32 0.37 -24.47
CA GLN A 57 1.26 0.49 -23.48
C GLN A 57 -0.11 0.22 -24.12
N ASP A 58 -0.87 -0.69 -23.51
CA ASP A 58 -2.19 -1.07 -23.99
C ASP A 58 -3.10 -1.42 -22.79
N PHE A 59 -3.88 -0.44 -22.36
CA PHE A 59 -4.77 -0.63 -21.22
C PHE A 59 -5.89 -1.66 -21.48
N SER A 60 -6.33 -1.81 -22.73
CA SER A 60 -7.36 -2.79 -23.08
C SER A 60 -6.84 -4.23 -22.96
N LYS A 61 -5.60 -4.48 -23.43
CA LYS A 61 -4.94 -5.76 -23.22
C LYS A 61 -4.65 -6.03 -21.76
N ALA A 62 -4.18 -5.01 -21.03
CA ALA A 62 -3.94 -5.13 -19.60
C ALA A 62 -5.21 -5.53 -18.84
N LEU A 63 -6.33 -4.85 -19.12
CA LEU A 63 -7.63 -5.15 -18.51
C LEU A 63 -8.03 -6.60 -18.75
N LYS A 64 -8.03 -7.07 -20.01
CA LYS A 64 -8.38 -8.45 -20.36
C LYS A 64 -7.51 -9.47 -19.63
N LEU A 65 -6.19 -9.26 -19.58
CA LEU A 65 -5.25 -10.14 -18.90
C LEU A 65 -5.47 -10.17 -17.39
N PHE A 66 -5.76 -9.02 -16.77
CA PHE A 66 -6.11 -8.98 -15.36
C PHE A 66 -7.46 -9.66 -15.07
N GLU A 67 -8.46 -9.51 -15.93
CA GLU A 67 -9.74 -10.23 -15.80
C GLU A 67 -9.55 -11.75 -15.85
N GLU A 68 -8.83 -12.26 -16.86
CA GLU A 68 -8.52 -13.67 -16.98
C GLU A 68 -7.72 -14.21 -15.78
N SER A 69 -6.73 -13.45 -15.30
CA SER A 69 -5.92 -13.79 -14.14
C SER A 69 -6.76 -13.79 -12.84
N SER A 70 -7.61 -12.78 -12.66
CA SER A 70 -8.52 -12.67 -11.52
C SER A 70 -9.55 -13.80 -11.50
N ASN A 71 -10.09 -14.19 -12.66
CA ASN A 71 -11.02 -15.31 -12.79
C ASN A 71 -10.36 -16.65 -12.45
N SER A 72 -9.05 -16.76 -12.66
CA SER A 72 -8.24 -17.90 -12.22
C SER A 72 -7.78 -17.80 -10.75
N GLY A 73 -8.31 -16.85 -9.98
CA GLY A 73 -8.08 -16.71 -8.53
C GLY A 73 -6.84 -15.91 -8.14
N TYR A 74 -6.14 -15.25 -9.08
CA TYR A 74 -4.95 -14.46 -8.74
C TYR A 74 -5.33 -13.12 -8.12
N THR A 75 -5.25 -13.02 -6.82
CA THR A 75 -5.77 -11.90 -6.01
C THR A 75 -5.15 -10.54 -6.36
N SER A 76 -3.85 -10.52 -6.75
CA SER A 76 -3.20 -9.28 -7.19
C SER A 76 -3.80 -8.72 -8.48
N ALA A 77 -4.27 -9.58 -9.39
CA ALA A 77 -4.99 -9.15 -10.59
C ALA A 77 -6.35 -8.54 -10.22
N THR A 78 -7.06 -9.17 -9.29
CA THR A 78 -8.33 -8.63 -8.76
C THR A 78 -8.13 -7.23 -8.18
N TYR A 79 -7.08 -7.01 -7.39
CA TYR A 79 -6.73 -5.68 -6.87
C TYR A 79 -6.46 -4.66 -7.99
N ASN A 80 -5.70 -5.06 -9.04
CA ASN A 80 -5.38 -4.17 -10.15
C ASN A 80 -6.62 -3.79 -10.98
N LEU A 81 -7.61 -4.66 -11.11
CA LEU A 81 -8.91 -4.30 -11.68
C LEU A 81 -9.57 -3.17 -10.88
N GLY A 82 -9.56 -3.25 -9.55
CA GLY A 82 -10.02 -2.15 -8.69
C GLY A 82 -9.28 -0.83 -8.97
N VAL A 83 -7.95 -0.88 -9.14
CA VAL A 83 -7.15 0.31 -9.48
C VAL A 83 -7.51 0.87 -10.85
N ILE A 84 -7.74 0.02 -11.85
CA ILE A 84 -8.11 0.41 -13.21
C ILE A 84 -9.45 1.15 -13.19
N TYR A 85 -10.49 0.59 -12.57
CA TYR A 85 -11.80 1.21 -12.49
C TYR A 85 -11.80 2.47 -11.62
N ALA A 86 -11.02 2.51 -10.53
CA ALA A 86 -10.90 3.69 -9.68
C ALA A 86 -10.22 4.88 -10.38
N LYS A 87 -9.33 4.62 -11.35
CA LYS A 87 -8.54 5.65 -12.05
C LYS A 87 -9.01 5.92 -13.48
N GLY A 88 -9.91 5.14 -14.03
CA GLY A 88 -10.40 5.27 -15.40
C GLY A 88 -9.32 5.03 -16.46
N ARG A 89 -8.40 4.06 -16.21
CA ARG A 89 -7.32 3.78 -17.18
C ARG A 89 -7.74 2.74 -18.19
N GLY A 90 -8.08 3.22 -19.41
CA GLY A 90 -8.60 2.38 -20.49
C GLY A 90 -10.08 2.02 -20.35
N VAL A 91 -10.74 2.50 -19.32
CA VAL A 91 -12.18 2.41 -19.05
C VAL A 91 -12.66 3.70 -18.40
N GLU A 92 -13.95 3.95 -18.36
CA GLU A 92 -14.52 5.02 -17.56
C GLU A 92 -14.32 4.74 -16.05
N ILE A 93 -14.21 5.81 -15.26
CA ILE A 93 -14.14 5.69 -13.80
C ILE A 93 -15.45 5.06 -13.30
N ASP A 94 -15.32 3.99 -12.53
CA ASP A 94 -16.43 3.27 -11.94
C ASP A 94 -16.04 2.88 -10.50
N GLU A 95 -16.40 3.76 -9.55
CA GLU A 95 -16.04 3.56 -8.15
C GLU A 95 -16.80 2.39 -7.51
N ASP A 96 -18.02 2.09 -7.99
CA ASP A 96 -18.80 0.95 -7.51
C ASP A 96 -18.17 -0.38 -7.90
N LYS A 97 -17.67 -0.50 -9.13
CA LYS A 97 -16.87 -1.66 -9.52
C LYS A 97 -15.52 -1.70 -8.81
N ALA A 98 -14.88 -0.57 -8.65
CA ALA A 98 -13.58 -0.51 -7.98
C ALA A 98 -13.67 -1.05 -6.56
N ILE A 99 -14.66 -0.63 -5.77
CA ILE A 99 -14.81 -1.11 -4.38
C ILE A 99 -15.13 -2.61 -4.33
N GLN A 100 -15.94 -3.14 -5.26
CA GLN A 100 -16.23 -4.57 -5.32
C GLN A 100 -14.95 -5.39 -5.59
N PHE A 101 -14.07 -4.92 -6.49
CA PHE A 101 -12.78 -5.57 -6.73
C PHE A 101 -11.83 -5.44 -5.54
N TYR A 102 -11.79 -4.28 -4.86
CA TYR A 102 -10.99 -4.12 -3.65
C TYR A 102 -11.49 -5.03 -2.52
N GLU A 103 -12.81 -5.13 -2.32
CA GLU A 103 -13.40 -6.07 -1.36
C GLU A 103 -13.03 -7.52 -1.67
N LYS A 104 -13.23 -7.95 -2.92
CA LYS A 104 -12.88 -9.32 -3.36
C LYS A 104 -11.40 -9.61 -3.12
N ALA A 105 -10.50 -8.68 -3.44
CA ALA A 105 -9.07 -8.85 -3.21
C ALA A 105 -8.71 -8.81 -1.71
N ALA A 106 -9.39 -8.00 -0.90
CA ALA A 106 -9.19 -7.93 0.55
C ALA A 106 -9.65 -9.21 1.25
N LEU A 107 -10.79 -9.77 0.83
CA LEU A 107 -11.28 -11.07 1.29
C LEU A 107 -10.35 -12.21 0.83
N GLY A 108 -9.73 -12.09 -0.34
CA GLY A 108 -8.67 -12.98 -0.83
C GLY A 108 -7.34 -12.87 -0.07
N GLY A 109 -7.26 -12.02 0.95
CA GLY A 109 -6.14 -11.94 1.88
C GLY A 109 -5.02 -10.99 1.46
N LEU A 110 -5.13 -10.25 0.35
CA LEU A 110 -4.07 -9.32 -0.08
C LEU A 110 -3.98 -8.12 0.86
N ASP A 111 -2.84 -7.94 1.52
CA ASP A 111 -2.57 -6.92 2.54
C ASP A 111 -2.87 -5.48 2.08
N ARG A 112 -2.38 -5.11 0.88
CA ARG A 112 -2.63 -3.80 0.26
C ARG A 112 -4.11 -3.59 -0.10
N ALA A 113 -4.80 -4.66 -0.52
CA ALA A 113 -6.22 -4.58 -0.83
C ALA A 113 -7.04 -4.40 0.45
N GLN A 114 -6.67 -5.10 1.53
CA GLN A 114 -7.27 -4.92 2.86
C GLN A 114 -7.13 -3.48 3.34
N TYR A 115 -5.95 -2.87 3.18
CA TYR A 115 -5.73 -1.47 3.50
C TYR A 115 -6.56 -0.51 2.64
N VAL A 116 -6.58 -0.69 1.31
CA VAL A 116 -7.33 0.20 0.41
C VAL A 116 -8.83 0.08 0.64
N TYR A 117 -9.36 -1.14 0.77
CA TYR A 117 -10.78 -1.36 1.07
C TYR A 117 -11.17 -0.74 2.41
N ALA A 118 -10.34 -0.92 3.44
CA ALA A 118 -10.53 -0.28 4.74
C ALA A 118 -10.55 1.25 4.66
N THR A 119 -9.68 1.84 3.82
CA THR A 119 -9.65 3.29 3.59
C THR A 119 -10.97 3.77 2.98
N TRP A 120 -11.48 3.07 1.97
CA TRP A 120 -12.75 3.42 1.33
C TRP A 120 -13.94 3.28 2.28
N LEU A 121 -13.97 2.24 3.11
CA LEU A 121 -14.97 2.08 4.19
C LEU A 121 -14.91 3.20 5.24
N ARG A 122 -13.68 3.59 5.65
CA ARG A 122 -13.47 4.68 6.60
C ARG A 122 -13.97 6.01 6.06
N ASP A 123 -13.72 6.29 4.80
CA ASP A 123 -14.01 7.58 4.17
C ASP A 123 -15.43 7.64 3.60
N GLY A 124 -16.13 6.51 3.49
CA GLY A 124 -17.45 6.40 2.88
C GLY A 124 -17.42 6.58 1.36
N LYS A 125 -16.36 6.06 0.71
CA LYS A 125 -16.18 6.17 -0.74
C LYS A 125 -16.82 4.98 -1.45
N ALA A 126 -17.76 5.25 -2.36
CA ALA A 126 -18.58 4.25 -3.06
C ALA A 126 -19.31 3.26 -2.12
N THR A 127 -19.47 3.59 -0.86
CA THR A 127 -20.16 2.79 0.15
C THR A 127 -20.52 3.65 1.35
N GLU A 128 -21.39 3.16 2.23
CA GLU A 128 -21.62 3.82 3.51
C GLU A 128 -20.38 3.73 4.40
N LYS A 129 -20.16 4.79 5.17
CA LYS A 129 -19.04 4.86 6.10
C LYS A 129 -19.17 3.81 7.20
N ASN A 130 -18.17 2.94 7.32
CA ASN A 130 -18.13 1.86 8.31
C ASN A 130 -16.79 1.77 9.01
N LEU A 131 -16.61 2.51 10.10
CA LEU A 131 -15.36 2.57 10.86
C LEU A 131 -15.00 1.24 11.54
N ALA A 132 -15.99 0.47 11.96
CA ALA A 132 -15.76 -0.81 12.63
C ALA A 132 -15.17 -1.84 11.65
N LEU A 133 -15.79 -1.97 10.48
CA LEU A 133 -15.33 -2.85 9.42
C LEU A 133 -13.98 -2.39 8.85
N ALA A 134 -13.80 -1.07 8.67
CA ALA A 134 -12.52 -0.51 8.25
C ALA A 134 -11.39 -0.90 9.21
N MET A 135 -11.62 -0.80 10.52
CA MET A 135 -10.63 -1.16 11.53
C MET A 135 -10.31 -2.65 11.52
N ASP A 136 -11.29 -3.53 11.25
CA ASP A 136 -11.04 -4.97 11.10
C ASP A 136 -10.09 -5.23 9.91
N PHE A 137 -10.35 -4.65 8.75
CA PHE A 137 -9.48 -4.81 7.58
C PHE A 137 -8.11 -4.14 7.75
N PHE A 138 -7.99 -2.99 8.42
CA PHE A 138 -6.68 -2.43 8.78
C PHE A 138 -5.90 -3.38 9.70
N LYS A 139 -6.55 -4.03 10.68
CA LYS A 139 -5.91 -5.03 11.53
C LYS A 139 -5.43 -6.24 10.71
N ARG A 140 -6.25 -6.78 9.81
CA ARG A 140 -5.83 -7.88 8.93
C ARG A 140 -4.61 -7.53 8.09
N SER A 141 -4.59 -6.32 7.52
CA SER A 141 -3.43 -5.79 6.78
C SER A 141 -2.19 -5.66 7.68
N SER A 142 -2.35 -5.14 8.90
CA SER A 142 -1.26 -4.97 9.87
C SER A 142 -0.67 -6.30 10.36
N LEU A 143 -1.49 -7.35 10.48
CA LEU A 143 -1.04 -8.70 10.85
C LEU A 143 -0.12 -9.32 9.79
N GLN A 144 -0.21 -8.86 8.55
CA GLN A 144 0.71 -9.21 7.45
C GLN A 144 1.93 -8.29 7.40
N ASN A 145 2.11 -7.45 8.44
CA ASN A 145 3.20 -6.49 8.55
C ASN A 145 3.19 -5.43 7.43
N TYR A 146 2.02 -5.10 6.85
CA TYR A 146 1.91 -4.03 5.88
C TYR A 146 1.99 -2.66 6.57
N GLY A 147 3.01 -1.87 6.24
CA GLY A 147 3.33 -0.62 6.93
C GLY A 147 2.16 0.37 7.05
N PRO A 148 1.44 0.71 5.95
CA PRO A 148 0.26 1.56 6.02
C PRO A 148 -0.84 1.01 6.93
N GLY A 149 -1.06 -0.31 6.95
CA GLY A 149 -1.99 -0.98 7.86
C GLY A 149 -1.59 -0.82 9.33
N LEU A 150 -0.31 -1.02 9.64
CA LEU A 150 0.25 -0.79 10.99
C LEU A 150 0.03 0.65 11.45
N LEU A 151 0.27 1.63 10.57
CA LEU A 151 0.08 3.06 10.86
C LEU A 151 -1.38 3.37 11.22
N GLU A 152 -2.36 2.87 10.45
CA GLU A 152 -3.77 3.14 10.71
C GLU A 152 -4.28 2.44 11.98
N VAL A 153 -3.84 1.22 12.27
CA VAL A 153 -4.18 0.54 13.53
C VAL A 153 -3.57 1.28 14.73
N ALA A 154 -2.33 1.76 14.62
CA ALA A 154 -1.70 2.57 15.66
C ALA A 154 -2.49 3.85 15.96
N LYS A 155 -2.94 4.58 14.92
CA LYS A 155 -3.85 5.73 15.05
C LYS A 155 -5.17 5.35 15.72
N GLY A 156 -5.69 4.17 15.39
CA GLY A 156 -6.90 3.62 16.01
C GLY A 156 -6.77 3.46 17.53
N TYR A 157 -5.66 2.91 18.00
CA TYR A 157 -5.37 2.81 19.44
C TYR A 157 -5.09 4.16 20.10
N GLU A 158 -4.39 5.07 19.41
CA GLU A 158 -4.15 6.43 19.90
C GLU A 158 -5.45 7.21 20.11
N ASN A 159 -6.41 7.10 19.17
CA ASN A 159 -7.66 7.86 19.18
C ASN A 159 -8.81 7.15 19.88
N GLY A 160 -8.68 5.85 20.16
CA GLY A 160 -9.72 5.03 20.78
C GLY A 160 -10.79 4.52 19.80
N PHE A 161 -10.55 4.55 18.47
CA PHE A 161 -11.48 4.02 17.47
C PHE A 161 -11.68 2.50 17.56
N SER A 162 -10.75 1.80 18.22
CA SER A 162 -10.87 0.35 18.52
C SER A 162 -11.64 0.07 19.83
N GLY A 163 -12.31 1.08 20.38
CA GLY A 163 -13.07 1.03 21.63
C GLY A 163 -12.41 1.84 22.76
N ARG A 164 -11.26 1.43 23.27
CA ARG A 164 -10.50 2.13 24.31
C ARG A 164 -9.16 2.61 23.78
N ARG A 165 -8.72 3.81 24.20
CA ARG A 165 -7.37 4.29 23.91
C ARG A 165 -6.34 3.41 24.60
N ASP A 166 -5.33 2.98 23.83
CA ASP A 166 -4.15 2.27 24.32
C ASP A 166 -2.88 2.85 23.71
N TYR A 167 -2.30 3.80 24.42
CA TYR A 167 -1.08 4.47 23.96
C TYR A 167 0.15 3.54 23.95
N ARG A 168 0.19 2.48 24.78
CA ARG A 168 1.30 1.52 24.77
C ARG A 168 1.27 0.69 23.50
N GLU A 169 0.10 0.19 23.13
CA GLU A 169 -0.05 -0.56 21.87
C GLU A 169 0.14 0.37 20.66
N ALA A 170 -0.36 1.61 20.69
CA ALA A 170 -0.09 2.59 19.65
C ALA A 170 1.41 2.81 19.44
N VAL A 171 2.19 3.02 20.51
CA VAL A 171 3.65 3.19 20.44
C VAL A 171 4.33 1.96 19.83
N LYS A 172 3.93 0.76 20.22
CA LYS A 172 4.48 -0.48 19.68
C LYS A 172 4.26 -0.57 18.17
N LEU A 173 3.03 -0.32 17.72
CA LEU A 173 2.67 -0.37 16.29
C LEU A 173 3.32 0.74 15.48
N TYR A 174 3.43 1.97 16.01
CA TYR A 174 4.19 3.04 15.34
C TYR A 174 5.67 2.69 15.20
N ARG A 175 6.29 2.03 16.20
CA ARG A 175 7.67 1.54 16.08
C ARG A 175 7.79 0.46 15.00
N GLN A 176 6.83 -0.44 14.91
CA GLN A 176 6.79 -1.45 13.85
C GLN A 176 6.62 -0.81 12.47
N ALA A 177 5.67 0.13 12.32
CA ALA A 177 5.45 0.86 11.07
C ALA A 177 6.71 1.64 10.63
N ARG A 178 7.43 2.24 11.59
CA ARG A 178 8.71 2.93 11.34
C ARG A 178 9.84 1.97 11.00
N ALA A 179 9.85 0.77 11.57
CA ALA A 179 10.87 -0.25 11.27
C ALA A 179 10.62 -0.97 9.93
N HIS A 180 9.39 -0.91 9.42
CA HIS A 180 9.00 -1.47 8.14
C HIS A 180 9.42 -0.53 7.00
N ASP A 181 10.72 -0.32 6.87
CA ASP A 181 11.30 0.41 5.75
C ASP A 181 11.64 -0.61 4.64
N ASP A 182 10.71 -0.74 3.68
CA ASP A 182 10.97 -1.47 2.42
C ASP A 182 11.68 -0.58 1.38
N GLY A 183 12.14 0.61 1.80
CA GLY A 183 12.80 1.60 0.95
C GLY A 183 11.87 2.29 -0.06
N LYS A 184 10.56 2.04 0.02
CA LYS A 184 9.57 2.52 -0.95
C LYS A 184 8.49 3.42 -0.34
N ASP A 185 8.21 3.29 0.96
CA ASP A 185 7.14 4.02 1.64
C ASP A 185 7.65 4.97 2.72
N ASN A 186 8.28 6.04 2.28
CA ASN A 186 8.68 7.14 3.15
C ASN A 186 7.49 7.76 3.90
N TYR A 187 6.26 7.68 3.35
CA TYR A 187 5.06 8.22 3.99
C TYR A 187 4.76 7.54 5.33
N THR A 188 4.73 6.21 5.35
CA THR A 188 4.46 5.44 6.58
C THR A 188 5.52 5.69 7.64
N TYR A 189 6.81 5.63 7.25
CA TYR A 189 7.93 5.84 8.15
C TYR A 189 7.86 7.22 8.84
N TYR A 190 7.74 8.30 8.07
CA TYR A 190 7.80 9.66 8.63
C TYR A 190 6.52 10.05 9.38
N ASN A 191 5.34 9.54 8.96
CA ASN A 191 4.12 9.73 9.73
C ASN A 191 4.18 8.99 11.08
N ALA A 192 4.67 7.76 11.11
CA ALA A 192 4.89 7.03 12.36
C ALA A 192 5.93 7.75 13.25
N THR A 193 6.99 8.28 12.65
CA THR A 193 8.02 9.06 13.37
C THR A 193 7.41 10.32 14.01
N TYR A 194 6.60 11.07 13.28
CA TYR A 194 5.89 12.23 13.84
C TYR A 194 4.98 11.85 15.01
N ARG A 195 4.15 10.81 14.84
CA ARG A 195 3.25 10.35 15.90
C ARG A 195 4.00 9.90 17.15
N LEU A 196 5.08 9.14 16.99
CA LEU A 196 5.98 8.81 18.11
C LEU A 196 6.54 10.06 18.77
N GLY A 197 6.94 11.07 18.00
CA GLY A 197 7.37 12.35 18.53
C GLY A 197 6.34 12.99 19.46
N LEU A 198 5.08 13.04 19.07
CA LEU A 198 3.99 13.57 19.89
C LEU A 198 3.77 12.75 21.18
N LEU A 199 3.86 11.42 21.09
CA LEU A 199 3.70 10.53 22.24
C LEU A 199 4.86 10.70 23.25
N TYR A 200 6.11 10.81 22.77
CA TYR A 200 7.26 11.12 23.61
C TYR A 200 7.17 12.53 24.22
N MET A 201 6.64 13.53 23.50
CA MET A 201 6.44 14.89 24.01
C MET A 201 5.52 14.90 25.23
N LYS A 202 4.48 14.08 25.23
CA LYS A 202 3.43 14.04 26.25
C LYS A 202 3.63 12.93 27.30
N GLY A 203 4.56 11.99 27.11
CA GLY A 203 4.73 10.83 27.97
C GLY A 203 3.56 9.84 27.88
N LEU A 204 2.91 9.73 26.71
CA LEU A 204 1.76 8.84 26.51
C LEU A 204 2.20 7.47 25.99
N GLY A 205 2.01 6.43 26.78
CA GLY A 205 2.44 5.05 26.48
C GLY A 205 3.95 4.82 26.51
N VAL A 206 4.74 5.88 26.74
CA VAL A 206 6.19 5.89 26.90
C VAL A 206 6.60 6.88 27.97
N GLU A 207 7.80 6.75 28.52
CA GLU A 207 8.40 7.79 29.35
C GLU A 207 8.60 9.08 28.53
N GLN A 208 8.28 10.23 29.14
CA GLN A 208 8.42 11.54 28.49
C GLN A 208 9.89 11.82 28.15
N ASP A 209 10.15 12.15 26.89
CA ASP A 209 11.47 12.59 26.41
C ASP A 209 11.29 13.68 25.36
N LYS A 210 11.32 14.95 25.84
CA LYS A 210 11.13 16.13 24.98
C LYS A 210 12.25 16.28 23.94
N ARG A 211 13.49 15.87 24.25
CA ARG A 211 14.61 15.95 23.29
C ARG A 211 14.41 14.97 22.14
N LYS A 212 14.08 13.72 22.47
CA LYS A 212 13.77 12.69 21.47
C LYS A 212 12.53 13.07 20.65
N ALA A 213 11.50 13.59 21.31
CA ALA A 213 10.28 14.06 20.65
C ALA A 213 10.59 15.12 19.59
N MET A 214 11.33 16.16 19.95
CA MET A 214 11.70 17.23 19.01
C MET A 214 12.55 16.73 17.84
N ARG A 215 13.48 15.78 18.09
CA ARG A 215 14.25 15.15 17.01
C ARG A 215 13.33 14.44 16.01
N PHE A 216 12.36 13.64 16.50
CA PHE A 216 11.42 12.93 15.65
C PHE A 216 10.48 13.86 14.87
N ILE A 217 10.01 14.93 15.51
CA ILE A 217 9.17 15.94 14.85
C ILE A 217 9.93 16.68 13.76
N ARG A 218 11.21 17.05 13.99
CA ARG A 218 12.06 17.67 12.97
C ARG A 218 12.35 16.72 11.82
N GLU A 219 12.74 15.47 12.10
CA GLU A 219 12.96 14.42 11.09
C GLU A 219 11.75 14.28 10.16
N ALA A 220 10.54 14.24 10.72
CA ALA A 220 9.30 14.15 9.94
C ALA A 220 9.02 15.43 9.14
N SER A 221 9.29 16.63 9.72
CA SER A 221 9.12 17.92 9.04
C SER A 221 10.07 18.07 7.85
N GLU A 222 11.32 17.70 8.00
CA GLU A 222 12.35 17.71 6.93
C GLU A 222 11.97 16.78 5.76
N ASN A 223 11.11 15.79 6.04
CA ASN A 223 10.59 14.85 5.05
C ASN A 223 9.11 15.13 4.67
N ASN A 224 8.72 16.39 4.75
CA ASN A 224 7.45 16.91 4.24
C ASN A 224 6.17 16.35 4.89
N VAL A 225 6.23 15.91 6.16
CA VAL A 225 5.02 15.62 6.94
C VAL A 225 4.36 16.94 7.33
N ALA A 226 3.24 17.26 6.68
CA ALA A 226 2.56 18.55 6.82
C ALA A 226 2.20 18.89 8.27
N GLU A 227 1.74 17.91 9.05
CA GLU A 227 1.40 18.09 10.47
C GLU A 227 2.65 18.40 11.32
N ALA A 228 3.81 17.85 10.99
CA ALA A 228 5.06 18.13 11.67
C ALA A 228 5.56 19.54 11.35
N ILE A 229 5.45 19.97 10.09
CA ILE A 229 5.77 21.33 9.66
C ILE A 229 4.90 22.34 10.42
N ASN A 230 3.59 22.14 10.45
CA ASN A 230 2.65 23.00 11.15
C ASN A 230 2.91 23.03 12.66
N TYR A 231 3.25 21.88 13.26
CA TYR A 231 3.60 21.81 14.68
C TYR A 231 4.81 22.69 15.01
N LEU A 232 5.89 22.60 14.21
CA LEU A 232 7.11 23.40 14.43
C LEU A 232 6.86 24.89 14.22
N LYS A 233 6.06 25.27 13.21
CA LYS A 233 5.67 26.66 12.99
C LYS A 233 4.95 27.24 14.19
N ASN A 234 3.95 26.53 14.71
CA ASN A 234 3.16 27.00 15.85
C ASN A 234 3.98 27.19 17.13
N ILE A 235 5.05 26.40 17.37
CA ILE A 235 5.92 26.58 18.55
C ILE A 235 6.99 27.66 18.36
N SER A 236 7.26 28.06 17.12
CA SER A 236 8.21 29.17 16.84
C SER A 236 7.55 30.54 16.92
N GLU A 237 6.22 30.60 16.83
CA GLU A 237 5.42 31.84 16.89
C GLU A 237 4.92 32.16 18.30
N ASN A 238 5.13 31.25 19.29
CA ASN A 238 4.80 31.42 20.69
C ASN A 238 6.07 31.51 21.58
#